data_5585adc4b939700540906517e14ac310
#
_entry.id   5585adc4b939700540906517e14ac310
#
_cell.length_a   1.000
_cell.length_b   1.000
_cell.length_c   1.000
_cell.angle_alpha   90.00
_cell.angle_beta   90.00
_cell.angle_gamma   90.00
#
_symmetry.space_group_name_H-M   'P 1'
#
loop_
_entity.id
_entity.type
_entity.pdbx_description
1 polymer ?
#
loop_
_entity_poly.entity_id
_entity_poly.type
_entity_poly.pdbx_seq_one_letter_code
_entity_poly.pdbx_strand_id
1 'polypeptide(L)'
;MLSESTPLSIAANLLARGTIESVLRSPSYHARGWQILDRWAVSCPEQLRKLEADGEFILLGRLLEQQEIEHQVLNSTAGLEQCSHGLAEHEVLALHEIRTEL
;
A
#
# COMPACT_ATOMS: atom_id res chain seq x y z
N MET A 1 -9.77 7.03 23.52
CA MET A 1 -9.53 7.01 22.87
C MET A 1 -9.04 6.83 22.08
N LEU A 2 -8.99 6.43 21.90
CA LEU A 2 -8.63 6.30 21.19
C LEU A 2 -8.36 6.41 20.12
N SER A 3 -7.83 6.74 20.21
CA SER A 3 -7.79 6.99 18.99
C SER A 3 -7.36 5.95 18.19
N GLU A 4 -8.09 5.41 17.50
CA GLU A 4 -7.64 4.51 16.65
C GLU A 4 -7.23 5.06 15.43
N SER A 5 -6.29 4.52 14.79
CA SER A 5 -5.86 4.93 13.50
C SER A 5 -6.88 4.49 12.50
N THR A 6 -7.47 5.43 11.81
CA THR A 6 -8.38 5.10 10.74
C THR A 6 -7.57 4.72 9.51
N PRO A 7 -8.08 3.80 8.67
CA PRO A 7 -7.41 3.46 7.43
C PRO A 7 -7.22 4.69 6.57
N LEU A 8 -6.07 4.78 5.91
CA LEU A 8 -5.75 5.86 4.97
C LEU A 8 -5.70 7.25 5.62
N SER A 9 -5.44 7.30 6.94
CA SER A 9 -5.40 8.56 7.64
C SER A 9 -4.33 9.51 7.10
N ILE A 10 -3.21 8.97 6.63
CA ILE A 10 -2.13 9.77 6.06
C ILE A 10 -2.46 10.13 4.62
N ALA A 11 -2.86 9.15 3.83
CA ALA A 11 -3.18 9.38 2.43
C ALA A 11 -4.36 10.35 2.26
N ALA A 12 -5.30 10.34 3.19
CA ALA A 12 -6.46 11.21 3.13
C ALA A 12 -6.10 12.69 3.21
N ASN A 13 -4.94 13.01 3.79
CA ASN A 13 -4.48 14.39 3.85
C ASN A 13 -3.82 14.83 2.55
N LEU A 14 -3.51 13.88 1.67
CA LEU A 14 -2.77 14.17 0.44
C LEU A 14 -3.63 14.03 -0.80
N LEU A 15 -4.49 13.02 -0.84
CA LEU A 15 -5.26 12.67 -2.02
C LEU A 15 -6.69 13.20 -1.94
N ALA A 16 -7.35 13.29 -3.09
CA ALA A 16 -8.71 13.74 -3.16
C ALA A 16 -9.64 12.77 -2.41
N ARG A 17 -10.69 13.33 -1.83
CA ARG A 17 -11.64 12.55 -1.05
C ARG A 17 -12.27 11.43 -1.87
N GLY A 18 -12.59 11.71 -3.15
CA GLY A 18 -13.17 10.70 -4.03
C GLY A 18 -12.26 9.52 -4.25
N THR A 19 -10.94 9.78 -4.38
CA THR A 19 -9.96 8.72 -4.54
C THR A 19 -9.92 7.84 -3.28
N ILE A 20 -9.89 8.46 -2.11
CA ILE A 20 -9.87 7.73 -0.84
C ILE A 20 -11.12 6.86 -0.70
N GLU A 21 -12.28 7.43 -1.03
CA GLU A 21 -13.53 6.69 -0.94
C GLU A 21 -13.56 5.51 -1.90
N SER A 22 -13.00 5.69 -3.09
CA SER A 22 -12.94 4.60 -4.07
C SER A 22 -12.14 3.42 -3.53
N VAL A 23 -11.01 3.71 -2.88
CA VAL A 23 -10.18 2.65 -2.30
C VAL A 23 -10.91 1.94 -1.16
N LEU A 24 -11.54 2.72 -0.27
CA LEU A 24 -12.20 2.14 0.90
C LEU A 24 -13.42 1.31 0.53
N ARG A 25 -14.13 1.70 -0.52
CA ARG A 25 -15.35 0.98 -0.93
C ARG A 25 -15.08 -0.22 -1.79
N SER A 26 -13.93 -0.27 -2.44
CA SER A 26 -13.64 -1.35 -3.37
C SER A 26 -13.33 -2.65 -2.63
N PRO A 27 -13.98 -3.75 -3.00
CA PRO A 27 -13.66 -5.04 -2.40
C PRO A 27 -12.30 -5.58 -2.83
N SER A 28 -11.68 -4.94 -3.83
CA SER A 28 -10.36 -5.37 -4.31
C SER A 28 -9.23 -4.96 -3.38
N TYR A 29 -9.43 -3.94 -2.54
CA TYR A 29 -8.41 -3.46 -1.63
C TYR A 29 -8.74 -3.86 -0.20
N HIS A 30 -7.70 -4.25 0.53
CA HIS A 30 -7.83 -4.61 1.94
C HIS A 30 -6.74 -3.88 2.73
N ALA A 31 -6.53 -4.29 3.98
CA ALA A 31 -5.62 -3.58 4.87
C ALA A 31 -4.24 -3.37 4.27
N ARG A 32 -3.72 -4.37 3.54
CA ARG A 32 -2.40 -4.23 2.92
C ARG A 32 -2.38 -3.11 1.89
N GLY A 33 -3.40 -3.01 1.05
CA GLY A 33 -3.48 -1.93 0.06
C GLY A 33 -3.58 -0.57 0.73
N TRP A 34 -4.34 -0.47 1.81
CA TRP A 34 -4.46 0.77 2.56
C TRP A 34 -3.11 1.17 3.16
N GLN A 35 -2.37 0.20 3.70
CA GLN A 35 -1.04 0.45 4.24
C GLN A 35 -0.05 0.90 3.18
N ILE A 36 -0.14 0.31 1.99
CA ILE A 36 0.71 0.69 0.86
C ILE A 36 0.45 2.15 0.48
N LEU A 37 -0.81 2.53 0.39
CA LEU A 37 -1.15 3.89 0.00
C LEU A 37 -0.66 4.90 1.04
N ASP A 38 -0.83 4.60 2.34
CA ASP A 38 -0.31 5.45 3.39
C ASP A 38 1.22 5.50 3.35
N ARG A 39 1.87 4.38 3.07
CA ARG A 39 3.32 4.35 2.96
C ARG A 39 3.81 5.27 1.83
N TRP A 40 3.14 5.23 0.69
CA TRP A 40 3.48 6.12 -0.43
C TRP A 40 3.24 7.57 -0.06
N ALA A 41 2.20 7.86 0.71
CA ALA A 41 1.92 9.23 1.14
C ALA A 41 3.03 9.77 2.04
N VAL A 42 3.68 8.90 2.80
CA VAL A 42 4.79 9.30 3.67
C VAL A 42 6.11 9.39 2.90
N SER A 43 6.42 8.35 2.12
CA SER A 43 7.76 8.25 1.53
C SER A 43 7.89 8.90 0.16
N CYS A 44 6.81 8.98 -0.61
CA CYS A 44 6.88 9.59 -1.94
C CYS A 44 5.59 10.36 -2.26
N PRO A 45 5.31 11.42 -1.48
CA PRO A 45 4.04 12.13 -1.63
C PRO A 45 3.89 12.83 -2.98
N GLU A 46 4.97 13.35 -3.55
CA GLU A 46 4.87 14.05 -4.82
C GLU A 46 4.57 13.11 -5.96
N GLN A 47 5.22 11.95 -5.97
CA GLN A 47 4.95 10.94 -6.99
C GLN A 47 3.51 10.43 -6.86
N LEU A 48 3.02 10.29 -5.64
CA LEU A 48 1.66 9.83 -5.40
C LEU A 48 0.65 10.85 -5.93
N ARG A 49 0.87 12.13 -5.67
CA ARG A 49 0.01 13.19 -6.19
C ARG A 49 0.03 13.23 -7.69
N LYS A 50 1.20 13.04 -8.28
CA LYS A 50 1.32 13.04 -9.74
C LYS A 50 0.55 11.87 -10.33
N LEU A 51 0.64 10.71 -9.70
CA LEU A 51 -0.06 9.54 -10.16
C LEU A 51 -1.57 9.75 -10.10
N GLU A 52 -2.06 10.39 -9.04
CA GLU A 52 -3.47 10.72 -8.93
C GLU A 52 -3.88 11.73 -10.02
N ALA A 53 -3.03 12.70 -10.28
CA ALA A 53 -3.31 13.72 -11.30
C ALA A 53 -3.34 13.11 -12.70
N ASP A 54 -2.56 12.06 -12.93
CA ASP A 54 -2.57 11.36 -14.22
C ASP A 54 -3.87 10.60 -14.44
N GLY A 55 -4.58 10.28 -13.35
CA GLY A 55 -5.88 9.63 -13.44
C GLY A 55 -6.15 8.72 -12.26
N GLU A 56 -7.35 8.79 -11.70
CA GLU A 56 -7.71 7.96 -10.55
C GLU A 56 -7.54 6.48 -10.89
N PHE A 57 -7.96 6.06 -12.09
CA PHE A 57 -7.85 4.65 -12.46
C PHE A 57 -6.41 4.20 -12.60
N ILE A 58 -5.52 5.12 -13.00
CA ILE A 58 -4.09 4.80 -13.09
C ILE A 58 -3.53 4.55 -11.70
N LEU A 59 -3.88 5.41 -10.74
CA LEU A 59 -3.47 5.24 -9.36
C LEU A 59 -4.02 3.93 -8.79
N LEU A 60 -5.32 3.68 -8.98
CA LEU A 60 -5.95 2.49 -8.42
C LEU A 60 -5.35 1.21 -9.01
N GLY A 61 -5.06 1.21 -10.31
CA GLY A 61 -4.44 0.05 -10.94
C GLY A 61 -3.04 -0.21 -10.42
N ARG A 62 -2.26 0.83 -10.23
CA ARG A 62 -0.91 0.70 -9.68
C ARG A 62 -0.94 0.18 -8.24
N LEU A 63 -1.91 0.68 -7.46
CA LEU A 63 -2.06 0.25 -6.07
C LEU A 63 -2.44 -1.23 -6.00
N LEU A 64 -3.37 -1.66 -6.84
CA LEU A 64 -3.78 -3.05 -6.87
C LEU A 64 -2.64 -3.96 -7.27
N GLU A 65 -1.86 -3.56 -8.26
CA GLU A 65 -0.70 -4.32 -8.69
C GLU A 65 0.29 -4.50 -7.55
N GLN A 66 0.58 -3.41 -6.84
CA GLN A 66 1.51 -3.48 -5.71
C GLN A 66 0.99 -4.36 -4.59
N GLN A 67 -0.30 -4.24 -4.28
CA GLN A 67 -0.92 -5.06 -3.25
C GLN A 67 -0.79 -6.55 -3.59
N GLU A 68 -1.05 -6.92 -4.84
CA GLU A 68 -0.97 -8.30 -5.27
C GLU A 68 0.46 -8.82 -5.20
N ILE A 69 1.44 -8.02 -5.66
CA ILE A 69 2.83 -8.43 -5.63
C ILE A 69 3.30 -8.68 -4.19
N GLU A 70 3.02 -7.72 -3.30
CA GLU A 70 3.46 -7.87 -1.91
C GLU A 70 2.74 -9.02 -1.22
N HIS A 71 1.45 -9.16 -1.50
CA HIS A 71 0.67 -10.24 -0.91
C HIS A 71 1.23 -11.61 -1.31
N GLN A 72 1.56 -11.79 -2.59
CA GLN A 72 2.09 -13.05 -3.08
C GLN A 72 3.44 -13.38 -2.45
N VAL A 73 4.32 -12.40 -2.35
CA VAL A 73 5.65 -12.63 -1.77
C VAL A 73 5.54 -12.97 -0.29
N LEU A 74 4.74 -12.21 0.44
CA LEU A 74 4.64 -12.40 1.90
C LEU A 74 3.92 -13.70 2.26
N ASN A 75 3.08 -14.22 1.38
CA ASN A 75 2.40 -15.49 1.60
C ASN A 75 3.04 -16.66 0.90
N SER A 76 4.19 -16.45 0.23
CA SER A 76 4.94 -17.55 -0.34
C SER A 76 5.60 -18.36 0.76
N THR A 77 6.00 -19.60 0.45
CA THR A 77 6.67 -20.44 1.43
C THR A 77 7.91 -19.75 1.98
N ALA A 78 8.74 -19.18 1.10
CA ALA A 78 9.95 -18.48 1.53
C ALA A 78 9.61 -17.26 2.39
N GLY A 79 8.60 -16.49 1.99
CA GLY A 79 8.20 -15.30 2.75
C GLY A 79 7.69 -15.64 4.14
N LEU A 80 6.88 -16.70 4.24
CA LEU A 80 6.35 -17.12 5.54
C LEU A 80 7.47 -17.63 6.45
N GLU A 81 8.43 -18.37 5.90
CA GLU A 81 9.56 -18.83 6.69
C GLU A 81 10.38 -17.67 7.21
N GLN A 82 10.65 -16.69 6.36
CA GLN A 82 11.42 -15.52 6.75
C GLN A 82 10.73 -14.73 7.86
N CYS A 83 9.42 -14.57 7.76
CA CYS A 83 8.66 -13.91 8.82
C CYS A 83 8.69 -14.70 10.12
N SER A 84 8.63 -16.05 10.03
CA SER A 84 8.67 -16.87 11.23
C SER A 84 10.04 -16.85 11.89
N HIS A 85 11.09 -16.49 11.13
CA HIS A 85 12.43 -16.33 11.68
C HIS A 85 12.69 -14.92 12.19
N GLY A 86 11.65 -14.10 12.30
CA GLY A 86 11.75 -12.80 12.93
C GLY A 86 11.92 -11.61 11.99
N LEU A 87 11.89 -11.83 10.68
CA LEU A 87 12.01 -10.73 9.74
C LEU A 87 10.70 -9.96 9.63
N ALA A 88 10.79 -8.64 9.58
CA ALA A 88 9.63 -7.79 9.35
C ALA A 88 9.23 -7.88 7.87
N GLU A 89 7.98 -7.52 7.57
CA GLU A 89 7.49 -7.59 6.19
C GLU A 89 8.34 -6.79 5.23
N HIS A 90 8.76 -5.58 5.62
CA HIS A 90 9.58 -4.76 4.73
C HIS A 90 10.93 -5.40 4.46
N GLU A 91 11.46 -6.16 5.41
CA GLU A 91 12.73 -6.87 5.21
C GLU A 91 12.56 -8.03 4.24
N VAL A 92 11.45 -8.75 4.35
CA VAL A 92 11.15 -9.85 3.43
C VAL A 92 11.01 -9.32 2.01
N LEU A 93 10.27 -8.22 1.84
CA LEU A 93 10.09 -7.62 0.53
C LEU A 93 11.43 -7.17 -0.06
N ALA A 94 12.32 -6.63 0.75
CA ALA A 94 13.63 -6.22 0.29
C ALA A 94 14.48 -7.41 -0.16
N LEU A 95 14.39 -8.52 0.57
CA LEU A 95 15.12 -9.74 0.19
C LEU A 95 14.66 -10.29 -1.16
N HIS A 96 13.38 -10.12 -1.47
CA HIS A 96 12.82 -10.55 -2.75
C HIS A 96 12.91 -9.47 -3.82
N GLU A 97 13.62 -8.38 -3.52
CA GLU A 97 13.85 -7.28 -4.46
C GLU A 97 12.55 -6.63 -4.93
N ILE A 98 11.57 -6.57 -4.04
CA ILE A 98 10.29 -5.94 -4.35
C ILE A 98 10.39 -4.44 -4.06
N ARG A 99 10.15 -3.64 -5.10
CA ARG A 99 10.16 -2.18 -4.92
C ARG A 99 8.89 -1.78 -4.19
N THR A 100 9.07 -1.07 -3.06
CA THR A 100 7.94 -0.66 -2.22
C THR A 100 7.55 0.80 -2.39
N GLU A 101 8.31 1.55 -3.19
CA GLU A 101 8.03 2.97 -3.45
C GLU A 101 7.65 3.20 -4.90
N LEU A 102 7.05 4.34 -5.17
CA LEU A 102 6.69 4.72 -6.53
C LEU A 102 7.87 5.19 -7.36
#